data_ca723c6595c7e88396df5748e9f2f3a6
#
_entry.id   ca723c6595c7e88396df5748e9f2f3a6
#
_cell.length_a   1.000
_cell.length_b   1.000
_cell.length_c   1.000
_cell.angle_alpha   90.00
_cell.angle_beta   90.00
_cell.angle_gamma   90.00
#
_symmetry.space_group_name_H-M   'P 1'
#
loop_
_entity.id
_entity.type
_entity.pdbx_description
1 polymer ?
#
loop_
_entity_poly.entity_id
_entity_poly.type
_entity_poly.pdbx_seq_one_letter_code
_entity_poly.pdbx_strand_id
1 'polypeptide(L)'
;MSSTPITDRDTIQTWLDHPTGGPALRGFLERAGSDVDQLAPAYGLPLGKLVDLSGGKMSQEAIDAIVRDANGGEIPVAAEQSASATGHRFEGKTLIITGAANGIGRATARRAVAEGAKVIATDISGDGLASLAEELGSGQVITVTADLSDAAAVDEIVAAADGQIDGLANVAGIMDNFAAIHEVTDEVWARVFNVNVTGLMRLTRAVSARMLENGGGSIVNVASEAALRGSAAGTAYTASKHAVVGITKSMAVMYAQAGIRTNVTVPGAVATGIAVPKDVGEFGNERMTSYRPNIPAMTT
;
A
#
# COMPACT_ATOMS: atom_id res chain seq x y z
N MET A 1 -33.88 -6.09 -16.63
CA MET A 1 -33.11 -5.24 -15.73
C MET A 1 -31.65 -5.47 -16.11
N SER A 2 -30.96 -4.44 -16.61
CA SER A 2 -29.54 -4.56 -16.95
C SER A 2 -28.76 -4.71 -15.64
N SER A 3 -28.11 -5.86 -15.44
CA SER A 3 -27.19 -6.03 -14.31
C SER A 3 -25.99 -5.11 -14.50
N THR A 4 -25.48 -4.54 -13.43
CA THR A 4 -24.24 -3.75 -13.48
C THR A 4 -23.13 -4.65 -14.04
N PRO A 5 -22.31 -4.20 -15.02
CA PRO A 5 -21.19 -5.00 -15.50
C PRO A 5 -20.25 -5.41 -14.38
N ILE A 6 -19.75 -6.67 -14.42
CA ILE A 6 -18.80 -7.20 -13.45
C ILE A 6 -17.45 -7.46 -14.11
N THR A 7 -16.36 -7.17 -13.41
CA THR A 7 -14.98 -7.17 -13.93
C THR A 7 -14.08 -8.14 -13.16
N ASP A 8 -12.88 -8.40 -13.67
CA ASP A 8 -11.84 -9.18 -12.99
C ASP A 8 -11.31 -8.51 -11.71
N ARG A 9 -11.60 -7.21 -11.52
CA ARG A 9 -11.25 -6.42 -10.33
C ARG A 9 -12.24 -6.58 -9.18
N ASP A 10 -13.44 -7.09 -9.47
CA ASP A 10 -14.45 -7.37 -8.45
C ASP A 10 -14.05 -8.62 -7.65
N THR A 11 -14.39 -8.64 -6.35
CA THR A 11 -14.02 -9.77 -5.50
C THR A 11 -14.75 -11.05 -5.92
N ILE A 12 -14.14 -12.20 -5.63
CA ILE A 12 -14.75 -13.51 -5.89
C ILE A 12 -16.12 -13.61 -5.19
N GLN A 13 -16.26 -13.04 -3.98
CA GLN A 13 -17.55 -12.97 -3.30
C GLN A 13 -18.58 -12.17 -4.11
N THR A 14 -18.19 -10.99 -4.60
CA THR A 14 -19.05 -10.16 -5.47
C THR A 14 -19.45 -10.92 -6.73
N TRP A 15 -18.53 -11.68 -7.32
CA TRP A 15 -18.79 -12.54 -8.46
C TRP A 15 -19.84 -13.60 -8.14
N LEU A 16 -19.70 -14.31 -6.99
CA LEU A 16 -20.62 -15.36 -6.58
C LEU A 16 -22.03 -14.86 -6.30
N ASP A 17 -22.16 -13.63 -5.82
CA ASP A 17 -23.44 -12.98 -5.52
C ASP A 17 -24.06 -12.29 -6.75
N HIS A 18 -23.29 -12.12 -7.83
CA HIS A 18 -23.74 -11.42 -9.02
C HIS A 18 -24.67 -12.32 -9.89
N PRO A 19 -25.80 -11.78 -10.41
CA PRO A 19 -26.80 -12.56 -11.11
C PRO A 19 -26.28 -13.31 -12.35
N THR A 20 -25.32 -12.74 -13.08
CA THR A 20 -24.69 -13.38 -14.25
C THR A 20 -23.28 -13.88 -13.94
N GLY A 21 -22.54 -13.21 -13.07
CA GLY A 21 -21.17 -13.55 -12.67
C GLY A 21 -21.10 -14.87 -11.90
N GLY A 22 -22.01 -15.08 -10.93
CA GLY A 22 -22.06 -16.31 -10.14
C GLY A 22 -22.22 -17.57 -10.98
N PRO A 23 -23.21 -17.65 -11.88
CA PRO A 23 -23.34 -18.77 -12.80
C PRO A 23 -22.12 -18.96 -13.72
N ALA A 24 -21.54 -17.89 -14.28
CA ALA A 24 -20.38 -17.95 -15.15
C ALA A 24 -19.16 -18.53 -14.44
N LEU A 25 -18.87 -18.04 -13.21
CA LEU A 25 -17.75 -18.53 -12.41
C LEU A 25 -17.93 -19.98 -11.97
N ARG A 26 -19.11 -20.37 -11.47
CA ARG A 26 -19.41 -21.76 -11.08
C ARG A 26 -19.29 -22.71 -12.26
N GLY A 27 -19.90 -22.36 -13.40
CA GLY A 27 -19.80 -23.17 -14.59
C GLY A 27 -18.39 -23.34 -15.15
N PHE A 28 -17.53 -22.32 -14.97
CA PHE A 28 -16.10 -22.43 -15.31
C PHE A 28 -15.39 -23.42 -14.38
N LEU A 29 -15.58 -23.29 -13.07
CA LEU A 29 -14.95 -24.17 -12.06
C LEU A 29 -15.37 -25.63 -12.23
N GLU A 30 -16.64 -25.88 -12.47
CA GLU A 30 -17.17 -27.24 -12.74
C GLU A 30 -16.48 -27.88 -13.96
N ARG A 31 -16.31 -27.11 -15.06
CA ARG A 31 -15.59 -27.60 -16.25
C ARG A 31 -14.12 -27.85 -15.98
N ALA A 32 -13.52 -27.09 -15.04
CA ALA A 32 -12.14 -27.27 -14.59
C ALA A 32 -11.99 -28.38 -13.53
N GLY A 33 -13.08 -29.06 -13.14
CA GLY A 33 -13.05 -30.09 -12.09
C GLY A 33 -12.78 -29.57 -10.69
N SER A 34 -13.11 -28.29 -10.43
CA SER A 34 -12.91 -27.61 -9.16
C SER A 34 -14.24 -27.21 -8.54
N ASP A 35 -14.28 -27.09 -7.21
CA ASP A 35 -15.45 -26.64 -6.47
C ASP A 35 -15.26 -25.19 -6.01
N VAL A 36 -16.36 -24.45 -5.98
CA VAL A 36 -16.43 -23.08 -5.45
C VAL A 36 -15.93 -22.99 -4.02
N ASP A 37 -16.21 -23.99 -3.20
CA ASP A 37 -15.78 -24.02 -1.80
C ASP A 37 -14.24 -24.01 -1.63
N GLN A 38 -13.51 -24.45 -2.64
CA GLN A 38 -12.05 -24.36 -2.67
C GLN A 38 -11.54 -22.93 -2.78
N LEU A 39 -12.37 -22.00 -3.27
CA LEU A 39 -12.06 -20.59 -3.34
C LEU A 39 -12.38 -19.81 -2.06
N ALA A 40 -12.98 -20.44 -1.06
CA ALA A 40 -13.40 -19.76 0.18
C ALA A 40 -12.28 -18.91 0.82
N PRO A 41 -11.01 -19.35 0.89
CA PRO A 41 -9.93 -18.52 1.41
C PRO A 41 -9.63 -17.27 0.57
N ALA A 42 -10.10 -17.25 -0.68
CA ALA A 42 -9.84 -16.18 -1.65
C ALA A 42 -11.07 -15.31 -1.94
N TYR A 43 -12.20 -15.50 -1.28
CA TYR A 43 -13.45 -14.77 -1.57
C TYR A 43 -13.32 -13.25 -1.52
N GLY A 44 -12.45 -12.73 -0.66
CA GLY A 44 -12.17 -11.30 -0.57
C GLY A 44 -11.20 -10.76 -1.62
N LEU A 45 -10.63 -11.62 -2.48
CA LEU A 45 -9.69 -11.21 -3.51
C LEU A 45 -10.40 -10.93 -4.84
N PRO A 46 -9.88 -9.99 -5.66
CA PRO A 46 -10.31 -9.82 -7.04
C PRO A 46 -10.19 -11.12 -7.85
N LEU A 47 -11.13 -11.36 -8.76
CA LEU A 47 -11.12 -12.58 -9.59
C LEU A 47 -9.81 -12.73 -10.37
N GLY A 48 -9.25 -11.63 -10.90
CA GLY A 48 -7.98 -11.63 -11.64
C GLY A 48 -6.79 -12.15 -10.84
N LYS A 49 -6.83 -12.10 -9.50
CA LYS A 49 -5.76 -12.64 -8.64
C LYS A 49 -5.69 -14.17 -8.62
N LEU A 50 -6.70 -14.85 -9.14
CA LEU A 50 -6.62 -16.30 -9.31
C LEU A 50 -5.52 -16.74 -10.29
N VAL A 51 -5.09 -15.87 -11.21
CA VAL A 51 -3.94 -16.13 -12.10
C VAL A 51 -2.68 -16.37 -11.26
N ASP A 52 -2.39 -15.44 -10.34
CA ASP A 52 -1.20 -15.50 -9.49
C ASP A 52 -1.27 -16.67 -8.48
N LEU A 53 -2.46 -16.91 -7.91
CA LEU A 53 -2.67 -17.89 -6.84
C LEU A 53 -2.74 -19.33 -7.34
N SER A 54 -3.09 -19.54 -8.63
CA SER A 54 -3.29 -20.87 -9.20
C SER A 54 -2.00 -21.64 -9.47
N GLY A 55 -0.82 -21.01 -9.30
CA GLY A 55 0.45 -21.63 -9.64
C GLY A 55 0.58 -21.97 -11.13
N GLY A 56 -0.03 -21.18 -12.00
CA GLY A 56 0.01 -21.37 -13.46
C GLY A 56 -1.13 -22.25 -14.02
N LYS A 57 -2.07 -22.69 -13.19
CA LYS A 57 -3.23 -23.48 -13.64
C LYS A 57 -4.34 -22.63 -14.26
N MET A 58 -4.36 -21.33 -13.97
CA MET A 58 -5.33 -20.39 -14.53
C MET A 58 -4.57 -19.27 -15.27
N SER A 59 -4.94 -19.04 -16.54
CA SER A 59 -4.34 -17.96 -17.34
C SER A 59 -5.22 -16.71 -17.31
N GLN A 60 -4.67 -15.55 -17.69
CA GLN A 60 -5.45 -14.32 -17.88
C GLN A 60 -6.56 -14.53 -18.92
N GLU A 61 -6.29 -15.27 -19.99
CA GLU A 61 -7.30 -15.58 -21.01
C GLU A 61 -8.50 -16.36 -20.48
N ALA A 62 -8.28 -17.23 -19.46
CA ALA A 62 -9.36 -17.94 -18.80
C ALA A 62 -10.21 -16.97 -17.94
N ILE A 63 -9.60 -16.03 -17.24
CA ILE A 63 -10.31 -14.97 -16.52
C ILE A 63 -11.11 -14.10 -17.50
N ASP A 64 -10.51 -13.68 -18.58
CA ASP A 64 -11.16 -12.87 -19.61
C ASP A 64 -12.36 -13.60 -20.25
N ALA A 65 -12.27 -14.91 -20.39
CA ALA A 65 -13.39 -15.73 -20.87
C ALA A 65 -14.57 -15.74 -19.87
N ILE A 66 -14.28 -15.86 -18.57
CA ILE A 66 -15.31 -15.79 -17.52
C ILE A 66 -15.97 -14.40 -17.51
N VAL A 67 -15.15 -13.33 -17.62
CA VAL A 67 -15.64 -11.95 -17.65
C VAL A 67 -16.55 -11.73 -18.87
N ARG A 68 -16.17 -12.19 -20.06
CA ARG A 68 -17.01 -12.12 -21.27
C ARG A 68 -18.33 -12.86 -21.10
N ASP A 69 -18.28 -14.06 -20.57
CA ASP A 69 -19.48 -14.90 -20.36
C ASP A 69 -20.49 -14.18 -19.43
N ALA A 70 -20.02 -13.59 -18.36
CA ALA A 70 -20.84 -12.85 -17.41
C ALA A 70 -21.45 -11.55 -17.97
N ASN A 71 -20.81 -10.94 -18.98
CA ASN A 71 -21.21 -9.65 -19.54
C ASN A 71 -21.72 -9.72 -20.98
N GLY A 72 -22.24 -10.87 -21.39
CA GLY A 72 -22.89 -11.01 -22.70
C GLY A 72 -21.95 -11.00 -23.90
N GLY A 73 -20.70 -11.38 -23.71
CA GLY A 73 -19.68 -11.49 -24.77
C GLY A 73 -18.68 -10.31 -24.82
N GLU A 74 -18.86 -9.29 -24.00
CA GLU A 74 -17.94 -8.16 -23.90
C GLU A 74 -17.09 -8.26 -22.63
N ILE A 75 -15.83 -7.84 -22.71
CA ILE A 75 -15.06 -7.48 -21.52
C ILE A 75 -15.42 -6.02 -21.24
N PRO A 76 -16.14 -5.73 -20.15
CA PRO A 76 -16.34 -4.34 -19.78
C PRO A 76 -14.94 -3.74 -19.66
N VAL A 77 -14.65 -2.71 -20.46
CA VAL A 77 -13.55 -1.83 -20.12
C VAL A 77 -13.88 -1.40 -18.71
N ALA A 78 -13.14 -1.94 -17.73
CA ALA A 78 -13.29 -1.48 -16.36
C ALA A 78 -13.31 0.02 -16.52
N ALA A 79 -14.46 0.65 -16.23
CA ALA A 79 -14.42 2.09 -16.10
C ALA A 79 -13.24 2.24 -15.15
N GLU A 80 -12.10 2.64 -15.70
CA GLU A 80 -11.08 3.22 -14.86
C GLU A 80 -11.94 4.04 -13.97
N GLN A 81 -11.98 3.73 -12.64
CA GLN A 81 -12.72 4.58 -11.74
C GLN A 81 -12.22 5.93 -12.17
N SER A 82 -12.98 6.49 -13.08
CA SER A 82 -12.59 7.65 -13.83
C SER A 82 -12.33 8.57 -12.70
N ALA A 83 -11.06 8.92 -12.54
CA ALA A 83 -10.67 9.86 -11.53
C ALA A 83 -11.63 11.01 -11.76
N SER A 84 -12.81 10.86 -11.13
CA SER A 84 -13.99 11.67 -11.36
C SER A 84 -13.52 13.03 -10.98
N ALA A 85 -13.38 13.88 -11.99
CA ALA A 85 -12.85 15.21 -11.90
C ALA A 85 -11.59 15.20 -11.00
N THR A 86 -10.43 14.98 -11.57
CA THR A 86 -9.17 15.37 -10.94
C THR A 86 -9.32 16.85 -10.62
N GLY A 87 -9.77 17.10 -9.41
CA GLY A 87 -10.03 18.46 -8.97
C GLY A 87 -8.71 19.00 -8.50
N HIS A 88 -7.77 19.27 -9.32
CA HIS A 88 -6.51 20.01 -9.06
C HIS A 88 -6.22 20.37 -7.58
N ARG A 89 -6.53 19.40 -6.66
CA ARG A 89 -6.48 19.63 -5.21
C ARG A 89 -5.07 19.93 -4.72
N PHE A 90 -4.08 19.48 -5.50
CA PHE A 90 -2.67 19.64 -5.20
C PHE A 90 -1.94 20.54 -6.21
N GLU A 91 -2.67 21.32 -7.02
CA GLU A 91 -2.05 22.26 -7.95
C GLU A 91 -1.18 23.27 -7.19
N GLY A 92 0.09 23.41 -7.62
CA GLY A 92 1.06 24.25 -6.96
C GLY A 92 1.59 23.72 -5.62
N LYS A 93 1.25 22.48 -5.24
CA LYS A 93 1.69 21.85 -4.01
C LYS A 93 2.89 20.92 -4.25
N THR A 94 3.84 20.93 -3.32
CA THR A 94 4.98 19.99 -3.29
C THR A 94 4.75 18.95 -2.21
N LEU A 95 4.76 17.68 -2.61
CA LEU A 95 4.54 16.55 -1.71
C LEU A 95 5.77 15.63 -1.71
N ILE A 96 6.24 15.22 -0.53
CA ILE A 96 7.24 14.17 -0.37
C ILE A 96 6.49 12.86 -0.10
N ILE A 97 6.83 11.80 -0.84
CA ILE A 97 6.21 10.47 -0.69
C ILE A 97 7.32 9.43 -0.59
N THR A 98 7.39 8.73 0.54
CA THR A 98 8.36 7.66 0.76
C THR A 98 7.78 6.30 0.40
N GLY A 99 8.63 5.32 0.04
CA GLY A 99 8.18 4.02 -0.44
C GLY A 99 7.47 4.11 -1.80
N ALA A 100 7.87 5.08 -2.64
CA ALA A 100 7.16 5.45 -3.86
C ALA A 100 7.40 4.51 -5.04
N ALA A 101 8.34 3.57 -4.94
CA ALA A 101 8.66 2.65 -6.04
C ALA A 101 7.54 1.63 -6.30
N ASN A 102 6.75 1.25 -5.28
CA ASN A 102 5.69 0.27 -5.45
C ASN A 102 4.52 0.46 -4.46
N GLY A 103 3.48 -0.39 -4.60
CA GLY A 103 2.37 -0.52 -3.66
C GLY A 103 1.68 0.81 -3.34
N ILE A 104 1.39 1.02 -2.06
CA ILE A 104 0.65 2.20 -1.55
C ILE A 104 1.38 3.51 -1.90
N GLY A 105 2.71 3.54 -1.77
CA GLY A 105 3.50 4.74 -2.08
C GLY A 105 3.41 5.12 -3.56
N ARG A 106 3.56 4.14 -4.47
CA ARG A 106 3.43 4.36 -5.91
C ARG A 106 2.02 4.84 -6.29
N ALA A 107 0.98 4.19 -5.75
CA ALA A 107 -0.41 4.59 -5.98
C ALA A 107 -0.69 6.02 -5.46
N THR A 108 -0.11 6.37 -4.30
CA THR A 108 -0.21 7.72 -3.74
C THR A 108 0.48 8.75 -4.62
N ALA A 109 1.69 8.44 -5.13
CA ALA A 109 2.42 9.33 -6.03
C ALA A 109 1.66 9.56 -7.35
N ARG A 110 1.15 8.50 -7.97
CA ARG A 110 0.30 8.57 -9.17
C ARG A 110 -0.91 9.47 -8.94
N ARG A 111 -1.61 9.27 -7.84
CA ARG A 111 -2.79 10.06 -7.52
C ARG A 111 -2.45 11.52 -7.25
N ALA A 112 -1.38 11.80 -6.52
CA ALA A 112 -0.93 13.14 -6.21
C ALA A 112 -0.59 13.92 -7.49
N VAL A 113 0.17 13.32 -8.41
CA VAL A 113 0.49 13.92 -9.72
C VAL A 113 -0.76 14.15 -10.55
N ALA A 114 -1.67 13.20 -10.62
CA ALA A 114 -2.95 13.35 -11.34
C ALA A 114 -3.81 14.49 -10.79
N GLU A 115 -3.56 14.93 -9.56
CA GLU A 115 -4.24 16.06 -8.92
C GLU A 115 -3.40 17.33 -8.88
N GLY A 116 -2.32 17.39 -9.68
CA GLY A 116 -1.53 18.59 -9.92
C GLY A 116 -0.33 18.79 -9.00
N ALA A 117 0.01 17.82 -8.14
CA ALA A 117 1.18 17.95 -7.26
C ALA A 117 2.51 17.86 -8.01
N LYS A 118 3.53 18.58 -7.52
CA LYS A 118 4.93 18.25 -7.68
C LYS A 118 5.28 17.20 -6.62
N VAL A 119 5.77 16.04 -7.02
CA VAL A 119 6.07 14.90 -6.12
C VAL A 119 7.57 14.67 -6.03
N ILE A 120 8.10 14.67 -4.81
CA ILE A 120 9.42 14.14 -4.48
C ILE A 120 9.20 12.68 -4.07
N ALA A 121 9.45 11.77 -5.00
CA ALA A 121 9.29 10.33 -4.81
C ALA A 121 10.59 9.72 -4.30
N THR A 122 10.57 9.10 -3.11
CA THR A 122 11.77 8.46 -2.56
C THR A 122 11.54 7.00 -2.21
N ASP A 123 12.55 6.18 -2.50
CA ASP A 123 12.59 4.73 -2.23
C ASP A 123 14.04 4.25 -2.27
N ILE A 124 14.31 3.07 -1.73
CA ILE A 124 15.62 2.40 -1.91
C ILE A 124 15.78 1.78 -3.30
N SER A 125 14.68 1.54 -4.02
CA SER A 125 14.66 0.97 -5.36
C SER A 125 14.75 2.05 -6.43
N GLY A 126 15.97 2.33 -6.90
CA GLY A 126 16.20 3.26 -8.00
C GLY A 126 15.48 2.87 -9.29
N ASP A 127 15.46 1.58 -9.64
CA ASP A 127 14.77 1.06 -10.83
C ASP A 127 13.25 1.26 -10.73
N GLY A 128 12.68 1.03 -9.55
CA GLY A 128 11.26 1.28 -9.28
C GLY A 128 10.88 2.74 -9.40
N LEU A 129 11.75 3.65 -8.91
CA LEU A 129 11.57 5.08 -9.06
C LEU A 129 11.73 5.54 -10.51
N ALA A 130 12.67 5.00 -11.26
CA ALA A 130 12.85 5.29 -12.69
C ALA A 130 11.59 4.89 -13.47
N SER A 131 11.06 3.70 -13.22
CA SER A 131 9.80 3.24 -13.81
C SER A 131 8.59 4.13 -13.44
N LEU A 132 8.53 4.65 -12.21
CA LEU A 132 7.49 5.60 -11.80
C LEU A 132 7.63 6.93 -12.56
N ALA A 133 8.85 7.45 -12.69
CA ALA A 133 9.12 8.70 -13.40
C ALA A 133 8.81 8.58 -14.91
N GLU A 134 9.11 7.46 -15.53
CA GLU A 134 8.75 7.16 -16.91
C GLU A 134 7.22 7.14 -17.09
N GLU A 135 6.50 6.48 -16.19
CA GLU A 135 5.04 6.38 -16.19
C GLU A 135 4.36 7.75 -16.07
N LEU A 136 4.85 8.61 -15.16
CA LEU A 136 4.18 9.88 -14.81
C LEU A 136 4.68 11.09 -15.61
N GLY A 137 5.77 10.91 -16.34
CA GLY A 137 6.43 12.00 -17.06
C GLY A 137 7.34 12.86 -16.18
N SER A 138 8.41 13.41 -16.77
CA SER A 138 9.51 14.06 -16.05
C SER A 138 9.22 15.46 -15.45
N GLY A 139 8.03 16.00 -15.69
CA GLY A 139 7.74 17.39 -15.29
C GLY A 139 7.25 17.59 -13.85
N GLN A 140 6.63 16.56 -13.24
CA GLN A 140 5.99 16.67 -11.94
C GLN A 140 6.58 15.73 -10.88
N VAL A 141 7.49 14.84 -11.26
CA VAL A 141 8.11 13.86 -10.35
C VAL A 141 9.62 14.07 -10.31
N ILE A 142 10.15 14.25 -9.12
CA ILE A 142 11.59 14.20 -8.83
C ILE A 142 11.84 12.94 -8.00
N THR A 143 12.76 12.11 -8.45
CA THR A 143 13.10 10.86 -7.76
C THR A 143 14.36 11.02 -6.93
N VAL A 144 14.35 10.49 -5.70
CA VAL A 144 15.51 10.46 -4.80
C VAL A 144 15.67 9.01 -4.31
N THR A 145 16.71 8.33 -4.78
CA THR A 145 17.03 6.98 -4.28
C THR A 145 17.72 7.11 -2.93
N ALA A 146 17.04 6.69 -1.87
CA ALA A 146 17.48 6.92 -0.52
C ALA A 146 17.06 5.83 0.46
N ASP A 147 17.93 5.47 1.38
CA ASP A 147 17.61 4.62 2.52
C ASP A 147 17.29 5.50 3.74
N LEU A 148 16.04 5.44 4.22
CA LEU A 148 15.62 6.23 5.39
C LEU A 148 16.32 5.83 6.69
N SER A 149 16.97 4.68 6.74
CA SER A 149 17.81 4.32 7.89
C SER A 149 19.10 5.16 7.97
N ASP A 150 19.55 5.72 6.84
CA ASP A 150 20.66 6.66 6.78
C ASP A 150 20.19 8.09 7.09
N ALA A 151 20.89 8.72 8.04
CA ALA A 151 20.58 10.10 8.43
C ALA A 151 20.90 11.12 7.31
N ALA A 152 21.92 10.88 6.49
CA ALA A 152 22.32 11.77 5.41
C ALA A 152 21.28 11.79 4.28
N ALA A 153 20.59 10.68 4.03
CA ALA A 153 19.54 10.56 3.02
C ALA A 153 18.37 11.53 3.27
N VAL A 154 18.10 11.88 4.52
CA VAL A 154 17.03 12.82 4.87
C VAL A 154 17.29 14.22 4.30
N ASP A 155 18.52 14.68 4.36
CA ASP A 155 18.89 16.01 3.85
C ASP A 155 18.75 16.07 2.32
N GLU A 156 19.11 15.00 1.61
CA GLU A 156 18.95 14.89 0.17
C GLU A 156 17.47 14.94 -0.24
N ILE A 157 16.62 14.20 0.46
CA ILE A 157 15.17 14.18 0.20
C ILE A 157 14.56 15.57 0.39
N VAL A 158 14.91 16.26 1.49
CA VAL A 158 14.36 17.58 1.79
C VAL A 158 14.90 18.64 0.83
N ALA A 159 16.18 18.55 0.44
CA ALA A 159 16.79 19.46 -0.54
C ALA A 159 16.14 19.35 -1.92
N ALA A 160 15.72 18.16 -2.33
CA ALA A 160 15.05 17.94 -3.61
C ALA A 160 13.70 18.68 -3.75
N ALA A 161 13.11 19.10 -2.63
CA ALA A 161 11.85 19.84 -2.63
C ALA A 161 11.97 21.28 -3.14
N ASP A 162 13.17 21.86 -3.17
CA ASP A 162 13.47 23.21 -3.69
C ASP A 162 12.38 24.24 -3.34
N GLY A 163 12.22 24.54 -2.05
CA GLY A 163 11.24 25.51 -1.56
C GLY A 163 10.27 24.95 -0.52
N GLN A 164 8.97 25.26 -0.72
CA GLN A 164 7.92 24.89 0.21
C GLN A 164 7.61 23.39 0.10
N ILE A 165 7.37 22.75 1.25
CA ILE A 165 6.84 21.40 1.37
C ILE A 165 5.44 21.50 1.97
N ASP A 166 4.41 21.17 1.16
CA ASP A 166 3.00 21.25 1.57
C ASP A 166 2.51 19.94 2.20
N GLY A 167 3.12 18.82 1.81
CA GLY A 167 2.73 17.52 2.32
C GLY A 167 3.85 16.50 2.43
N LEU A 168 3.70 15.58 3.38
CA LEU A 168 4.55 14.41 3.57
C LEU A 168 3.69 13.17 3.73
N ALA A 169 3.90 12.17 2.89
CA ALA A 169 3.36 10.84 3.05
C ALA A 169 4.48 9.85 3.43
N ASN A 170 4.55 9.47 4.68
CA ASN A 170 5.46 8.45 5.17
C ASN A 170 4.86 7.07 4.93
N VAL A 171 5.17 6.47 3.79
CA VAL A 171 4.64 5.17 3.38
C VAL A 171 5.69 4.06 3.50
N ALA A 172 6.97 4.39 3.35
CA ALA A 172 8.07 3.43 3.45
C ALA A 172 8.01 2.64 4.76
N GLY A 173 8.26 1.35 4.64
CA GLY A 173 8.34 0.45 5.78
C GLY A 173 8.70 -0.95 5.35
N ILE A 174 9.23 -1.72 6.29
CA ILE A 174 9.62 -3.11 6.11
C ILE A 174 8.91 -4.00 7.12
N MET A 175 8.68 -5.25 6.73
CA MET A 175 8.15 -6.28 7.63
C MET A 175 9.25 -6.83 8.55
N ASP A 176 8.83 -7.38 9.68
CA ASP A 176 9.64 -8.31 10.46
C ASP A 176 9.50 -9.75 9.90
N ASN A 177 10.12 -10.69 10.58
CA ASN A 177 10.10 -12.10 10.22
C ASN A 177 9.02 -12.90 10.96
N PHE A 178 7.95 -12.27 11.40
CA PHE A 178 6.85 -12.88 12.19
C PHE A 178 7.29 -13.54 13.50
N ALA A 179 8.44 -13.14 14.05
CA ALA A 179 8.97 -13.71 15.27
C ALA A 179 8.14 -13.31 16.50
N ALA A 180 7.88 -14.29 17.38
CA ALA A 180 7.39 -14.05 18.72
C ALA A 180 8.50 -13.42 19.58
N ILE A 181 8.16 -12.85 20.74
CA ILE A 181 9.11 -12.07 21.56
C ILE A 181 10.40 -12.82 21.92
N HIS A 182 10.34 -14.12 22.15
CA HIS A 182 11.51 -14.93 22.49
C HIS A 182 12.36 -15.34 21.27
N GLU A 183 11.84 -15.12 20.05
CA GLU A 183 12.51 -15.41 18.79
C GLU A 183 13.10 -14.13 18.14
N VAL A 184 12.66 -12.94 18.57
CA VAL A 184 13.15 -11.68 18.01
C VAL A 184 14.61 -11.49 18.36
N THR A 185 15.45 -11.31 17.34
CA THR A 185 16.86 -10.94 17.55
C THR A 185 17.01 -9.41 17.61
N ASP A 186 18.10 -8.95 18.24
CA ASP A 186 18.42 -7.53 18.30
C ASP A 186 18.59 -6.91 16.90
N GLU A 187 19.11 -7.66 15.93
CA GLU A 187 19.29 -7.23 14.55
C GLU A 187 17.95 -7.02 13.84
N VAL A 188 17.02 -7.96 14.00
CA VAL A 188 15.66 -7.84 13.42
C VAL A 188 14.94 -6.62 14.04
N TRP A 189 15.01 -6.50 15.36
CA TRP A 189 14.44 -5.38 16.08
C TRP A 189 15.02 -4.04 15.60
N ALA A 190 16.34 -3.91 15.61
CA ALA A 190 17.03 -2.68 15.20
C ALA A 190 16.72 -2.32 13.73
N ARG A 191 16.75 -3.29 12.81
CA ARG A 191 16.45 -3.08 11.40
C ARG A 191 15.04 -2.55 11.19
N VAL A 192 14.04 -3.16 11.82
CA VAL A 192 12.63 -2.76 11.69
C VAL A 192 12.42 -1.36 12.29
N PHE A 193 12.97 -1.09 13.48
CA PHE A 193 12.83 0.22 14.11
C PHE A 193 13.61 1.31 13.37
N ASN A 194 14.78 1.01 12.83
CA ASN A 194 15.57 1.99 12.09
C ASN A 194 14.83 2.52 10.86
N VAL A 195 14.17 1.63 10.11
CA VAL A 195 13.39 2.05 8.93
C VAL A 195 12.02 2.62 9.35
N ASN A 196 11.21 1.82 10.07
CA ASN A 196 9.79 2.14 10.29
C ASN A 196 9.57 3.30 11.27
N VAL A 197 10.50 3.54 12.19
CA VAL A 197 10.35 4.52 13.27
C VAL A 197 11.39 5.62 13.18
N THR A 198 12.68 5.26 13.23
CA THR A 198 13.77 6.25 13.28
C THR A 198 13.86 7.04 11.97
N GLY A 199 13.81 6.37 10.82
CA GLY A 199 13.81 7.01 9.50
C GLY A 199 12.61 7.93 9.30
N LEU A 200 11.40 7.42 9.59
CA LEU A 200 10.18 8.21 9.58
C LEU A 200 10.30 9.44 10.48
N MET A 201 10.77 9.27 11.70
CA MET A 201 10.95 10.37 12.67
C MET A 201 11.93 11.42 12.17
N ARG A 202 13.09 11.00 11.63
CA ARG A 202 14.11 11.91 11.09
C ARG A 202 13.57 12.77 9.95
N LEU A 203 12.94 12.13 8.95
CA LEU A 203 12.36 12.83 7.81
C LEU A 203 11.22 13.74 8.26
N THR A 204 10.33 13.24 9.11
CA THR A 204 9.23 14.04 9.65
C THR A 204 9.73 15.27 10.41
N ARG A 205 10.79 15.14 11.21
CA ARG A 205 11.40 16.26 11.93
C ARG A 205 11.92 17.33 10.98
N ALA A 206 12.66 16.93 9.95
CA ALA A 206 13.22 17.87 8.97
C ALA A 206 12.11 18.57 8.16
N VAL A 207 11.11 17.83 7.71
CA VAL A 207 9.96 18.37 6.98
C VAL A 207 9.12 19.28 7.86
N SER A 208 8.87 18.91 9.11
CA SER A 208 8.11 19.76 10.04
C SER A 208 8.78 21.10 10.30
N ALA A 209 10.12 21.14 10.39
CA ALA A 209 10.85 22.39 10.51
C ALA A 209 10.58 23.32 9.31
N ARG A 210 10.65 22.79 8.08
CA ARG A 210 10.34 23.55 6.85
C ARG A 210 8.86 23.97 6.78
N MET A 211 7.94 23.12 7.22
CA MET A 211 6.51 23.46 7.27
C MET A 211 6.22 24.58 8.25
N LEU A 212 6.90 24.62 9.39
CA LEU A 212 6.77 25.72 10.37
C LEU A 212 7.21 27.07 9.79
N GLU A 213 8.31 27.09 9.03
CA GLU A 213 8.81 28.30 8.34
C GLU A 213 7.83 28.77 7.27
N ASN A 214 7.07 27.88 6.65
CA ASN A 214 6.17 28.14 5.53
C ASN A 214 4.68 28.25 5.94
N GLY A 215 4.38 28.28 7.24
CA GLY A 215 3.02 28.51 7.76
C GLY A 215 2.14 27.26 7.82
N GLY A 216 2.70 26.07 7.72
CA GLY A 216 1.97 24.83 7.94
C GLY A 216 2.12 23.79 6.84
N GLY A 217 1.38 22.69 6.98
CA GLY A 217 1.40 21.56 6.04
C GLY A 217 0.51 20.39 6.47
N SER A 218 0.62 19.29 5.76
CA SER A 218 -0.12 18.07 6.06
C SER A 218 0.79 16.84 6.03
N ILE A 219 0.79 16.07 7.11
CA ILE A 219 1.58 14.84 7.23
C ILE A 219 0.65 13.65 7.38
N VAL A 220 0.87 12.61 6.59
CA VAL A 220 0.18 11.32 6.71
C VAL A 220 1.21 10.23 6.92
N ASN A 221 1.08 9.52 8.03
CA ASN A 221 1.90 8.37 8.34
C ASN A 221 1.14 7.07 8.05
N VAL A 222 1.77 6.12 7.38
CA VAL A 222 1.19 4.81 7.12
C VAL A 222 1.67 3.84 8.20
N ALA A 223 0.78 3.55 9.14
CA ALA A 223 0.99 2.49 10.13
C ALA A 223 0.56 1.13 9.56
N SER A 224 -0.28 0.40 10.23
CA SER A 224 -0.83 -0.89 9.84
C SER A 224 -1.95 -1.27 10.82
N GLU A 225 -2.82 -2.21 10.46
CA GLU A 225 -3.68 -2.87 11.44
C GLU A 225 -2.90 -3.51 12.59
N ALA A 226 -1.62 -3.85 12.37
CA ALA A 226 -0.70 -4.29 13.42
C ALA A 226 -0.50 -3.23 14.54
N ALA A 227 -0.84 -1.97 14.30
CA ALA A 227 -0.87 -0.93 15.33
C ALA A 227 -2.16 -0.91 16.17
N LEU A 228 -3.12 -1.76 15.85
CA LEU A 228 -4.41 -1.89 16.54
C LEU A 228 -4.59 -3.25 17.18
N ARG A 229 -3.92 -4.29 16.65
CA ARG A 229 -4.02 -5.67 17.12
C ARG A 229 -2.72 -6.44 16.92
N GLY A 230 -2.37 -7.33 17.85
CA GLY A 230 -1.13 -8.10 17.82
C GLY A 230 -1.12 -9.29 16.85
N SER A 231 -2.26 -9.59 16.19
CA SER A 231 -2.39 -10.77 15.33
C SER A 231 -2.07 -10.52 13.85
N ALA A 232 -1.57 -9.34 13.50
CA ALA A 232 -1.34 -8.95 12.10
C ALA A 232 0.12 -9.10 11.63
N ALA A 233 1.09 -9.15 12.57
CA ALA A 233 2.52 -9.24 12.26
C ALA A 233 3.29 -9.77 13.47
N GLY A 234 4.60 -9.97 13.34
CA GLY A 234 5.48 -10.31 14.45
C GLY A 234 5.69 -9.15 15.43
N THR A 235 6.46 -9.41 16.47
CA THR A 235 6.63 -8.49 17.60
C THR A 235 7.27 -7.16 17.21
N ALA A 236 8.35 -7.19 16.43
CA ALA A 236 9.09 -5.99 16.07
C ALA A 236 8.27 -5.05 15.16
N TYR A 237 7.61 -5.60 14.16
CA TYR A 237 6.73 -4.82 13.28
C TYR A 237 5.54 -4.24 14.02
N THR A 238 4.86 -5.06 14.81
CA THR A 238 3.73 -4.64 15.66
C THR A 238 4.12 -3.47 16.56
N ALA A 239 5.24 -3.58 17.28
CA ALA A 239 5.75 -2.50 18.12
C ALA A 239 6.10 -1.25 17.33
N SER A 240 6.76 -1.38 16.16
CA SER A 240 7.12 -0.26 15.31
C SER A 240 5.89 0.52 14.80
N LYS A 241 4.82 -0.19 14.41
CA LYS A 241 3.60 0.46 13.90
C LYS A 241 2.76 1.11 15.01
N HIS A 242 2.79 0.58 16.24
CA HIS A 242 2.28 1.30 17.41
C HIS A 242 3.07 2.58 17.70
N ALA A 243 4.41 2.55 17.57
CA ALA A 243 5.24 3.74 17.72
C ALA A 243 4.87 4.83 16.70
N VAL A 244 4.62 4.47 15.44
CA VAL A 244 4.17 5.40 14.39
C VAL A 244 2.84 6.07 14.78
N VAL A 245 1.88 5.34 15.33
CA VAL A 245 0.62 5.90 15.84
C VAL A 245 0.88 6.85 17.00
N GLY A 246 1.78 6.48 17.94
CA GLY A 246 2.18 7.33 19.07
C GLY A 246 2.80 8.65 18.61
N ILE A 247 3.76 8.61 17.68
CA ILE A 247 4.37 9.78 17.06
C ILE A 247 3.31 10.68 16.43
N THR A 248 2.40 10.09 15.64
CA THR A 248 1.34 10.84 14.95
C THR A 248 0.42 11.57 15.92
N LYS A 249 -0.03 10.89 16.98
CA LYS A 249 -0.89 11.50 18.02
C LYS A 249 -0.18 12.64 18.74
N SER A 250 1.09 12.47 19.10
CA SER A 250 1.91 13.52 19.73
C SER A 250 2.01 14.73 18.81
N MET A 251 2.34 14.53 17.56
CA MET A 251 2.47 15.62 16.57
C MET A 251 1.14 16.35 16.34
N ALA A 252 0.03 15.61 16.25
CA ALA A 252 -1.29 16.20 16.05
C ALA A 252 -1.65 17.21 17.17
N VAL A 253 -1.25 16.91 18.39
CA VAL A 253 -1.44 17.85 19.53
C VAL A 253 -0.46 19.01 19.49
N MET A 254 0.84 18.74 19.28
CA MET A 254 1.88 19.75 19.40
C MET A 254 1.87 20.77 18.26
N TYR A 255 1.51 20.37 17.04
CA TYR A 255 1.65 21.20 15.84
C TYR A 255 0.34 21.73 15.28
N ALA A 256 -0.84 21.32 15.81
CA ALA A 256 -2.14 21.75 15.30
C ALA A 256 -2.30 23.27 15.21
N GLN A 257 -1.90 23.99 16.25
CA GLN A 257 -1.99 25.46 16.30
C GLN A 257 -0.92 26.15 15.41
N ALA A 258 0.13 25.43 15.04
CA ALA A 258 1.15 25.89 14.12
C ALA A 258 0.83 25.59 12.63
N GLY A 259 -0.40 25.13 12.34
CA GLY A 259 -0.86 24.89 10.99
C GLY A 259 -0.42 23.56 10.38
N ILE A 260 0.24 22.64 11.12
CA ILE A 260 0.60 21.33 10.62
C ILE A 260 -0.41 20.30 11.11
N ARG A 261 -1.12 19.67 10.17
CA ARG A 261 -2.04 18.57 10.46
C ARG A 261 -1.31 17.24 10.29
N THR A 262 -1.44 16.37 11.27
CA THR A 262 -0.81 15.04 11.21
C THR A 262 -1.87 13.96 11.40
N ASN A 263 -1.93 13.01 10.48
CA ASN A 263 -2.88 11.89 10.48
C ASN A 263 -2.14 10.56 10.25
N VAL A 264 -2.80 9.48 10.62
CA VAL A 264 -2.29 8.12 10.39
C VAL A 264 -3.35 7.28 9.69
N THR A 265 -2.91 6.48 8.73
CA THR A 265 -3.72 5.39 8.16
C THR A 265 -3.22 4.06 8.69
N VAL A 266 -4.14 3.11 8.84
CA VAL A 266 -3.86 1.78 9.40
C VAL A 266 -4.35 0.68 8.43
N PRO A 267 -3.70 0.54 7.26
CA PRO A 267 -4.13 -0.45 6.26
C PRO A 267 -4.11 -1.87 6.84
N GLY A 268 -5.08 -2.68 6.40
CA GLY A 268 -5.05 -4.12 6.57
C GLY A 268 -4.11 -4.81 5.57
N ALA A 269 -4.44 -6.03 5.20
CA ALA A 269 -3.68 -6.77 4.19
C ALA A 269 -3.89 -6.12 2.81
N VAL A 270 -2.84 -5.49 2.29
CA VAL A 270 -2.81 -4.89 0.96
C VAL A 270 -1.75 -5.60 0.13
N ALA A 271 -2.10 -6.05 -1.07
CA ALA A 271 -1.15 -6.68 -1.98
C ALA A 271 -0.16 -5.64 -2.49
N THR A 272 1.03 -5.59 -1.91
CA THR A 272 2.13 -4.68 -2.24
C THR A 272 3.43 -5.44 -2.41
N GLY A 273 4.48 -4.75 -2.84
CA GLY A 273 5.84 -5.31 -2.91
C GLY A 273 6.57 -5.41 -1.56
N ILE A 274 5.88 -5.24 -0.41
CA ILE A 274 6.53 -5.39 0.90
C ILE A 274 7.01 -6.82 1.08
N ALA A 275 8.33 -7.00 1.15
CA ALA A 275 8.93 -8.31 1.26
C ALA A 275 8.78 -8.87 2.67
N VAL A 276 8.37 -10.13 2.76
CA VAL A 276 8.46 -10.92 3.99
C VAL A 276 9.81 -11.63 4.00
N PRO A 277 10.62 -11.48 5.07
CA PRO A 277 11.88 -12.21 5.19
C PRO A 277 11.70 -13.73 5.07
N LYS A 278 12.73 -14.42 4.53
CA LYS A 278 12.70 -15.87 4.37
C LYS A 278 12.88 -16.61 5.69
N ASP A 279 13.64 -16.02 6.62
CA ASP A 279 13.89 -16.57 7.95
C ASP A 279 12.77 -16.16 8.90
N VAL A 280 11.66 -16.85 8.86
CA VAL A 280 10.51 -16.57 9.71
C VAL A 280 10.69 -17.23 11.08
N GLY A 281 10.26 -16.56 12.14
CA GLY A 281 10.19 -17.16 13.48
C GLY A 281 9.22 -18.34 13.47
N GLU A 282 9.68 -19.49 13.90
CA GLU A 282 8.93 -20.75 13.78
C GLU A 282 7.62 -20.68 14.56
N PHE A 283 7.73 -20.39 15.85
CA PHE A 283 6.57 -20.30 16.75
C PHE A 283 5.65 -19.13 16.37
N GLY A 284 6.22 -17.95 16.13
CA GLY A 284 5.45 -16.78 15.79
C GLY A 284 4.69 -16.95 14.48
N ASN A 285 5.34 -17.46 13.43
CA ASN A 285 4.71 -17.70 12.13
C ASN A 285 3.61 -18.78 12.18
N GLU A 286 3.80 -19.85 12.94
CA GLU A 286 2.77 -20.86 13.16
C GLU A 286 1.51 -20.24 13.76
N ARG A 287 1.66 -19.42 14.82
CA ARG A 287 0.54 -18.71 15.46
C ARG A 287 -0.12 -17.72 14.52
N MET A 288 0.67 -16.93 13.79
CA MET A 288 0.13 -15.97 12.82
C MET A 288 -0.66 -16.66 11.70
N THR A 289 -0.18 -17.78 11.21
CA THR A 289 -0.86 -18.56 10.16
C THR A 289 -2.22 -19.08 10.63
N SER A 290 -2.35 -19.44 11.90
CA SER A 290 -3.62 -19.89 12.47
C SER A 290 -4.73 -18.81 12.48
N TYR A 291 -4.36 -17.53 12.43
CA TYR A 291 -5.28 -16.38 12.40
C TYR A 291 -5.53 -15.81 11.00
N ARG A 292 -4.70 -16.18 9.99
CA ARG A 292 -4.77 -15.64 8.62
C ARG A 292 -5.99 -16.02 7.77
N PRO A 293 -6.70 -17.14 7.98
CA PRO A 293 -7.72 -17.59 7.03
C PRO A 293 -8.86 -16.60 6.75
N ASN A 294 -8.98 -15.54 7.54
CA ASN A 294 -10.14 -14.65 7.51
C ASN A 294 -9.82 -13.18 7.17
N ILE A 295 -8.62 -12.88 6.66
CA ILE A 295 -8.26 -11.48 6.31
C ILE A 295 -8.15 -11.37 4.79
N PRO A 296 -9.13 -10.74 4.11
CA PRO A 296 -9.02 -10.47 2.67
C PRO A 296 -7.92 -9.42 2.43
N ALA A 297 -7.06 -9.66 1.43
CA ALA A 297 -6.10 -8.67 0.98
C ALA A 297 -6.78 -7.66 0.04
N MET A 298 -6.57 -6.37 0.29
CA MET A 298 -6.95 -5.32 -0.65
C MET A 298 -5.83 -5.10 -1.67
N THR A 299 -6.20 -4.82 -2.92
CA THR A 299 -5.25 -4.42 -3.98
C THR A 299 -5.09 -2.90 -4.00
N THR A 300 -3.91 -2.44 -4.32
CA THR A 300 -3.60 -1.02 -4.59
C THR A 300 -3.91 -0.65 -6.02
#